data_6566bbe1834ca53d632d426502b419b4
#
_entry.id   6566bbe1834ca53d632d426502b419b4
#
_cell.length_a   1.000
_cell.length_b   1.000
_cell.length_c   1.000
_cell.angle_alpha   90.00
_cell.angle_beta   90.00
_cell.angle_gamma   90.00
#
_symmetry.space_group_name_H-M   'P 1'
#
loop_
_entity.id
_entity.type
_entity.pdbx_description
1 polymer ?
#
loop_
_entity_poly.entity_id
_entity_poly.type
_entity_poly.pdbx_seq_one_letter_code
_entity_poly.pdbx_strand_id
1 'polypeptide(L)'
;MPTVPAALTRPALVWAGGTQEQGADMDQPIWLTFLVAFVFMNVLLIGMAYMTWYERKVLAAMQDRVGPNRTGPKGLLQPIADGIKLLGKEDLIPANADKVVFYFAPLVVFVVAITRVAVIPFGNITIEIFGRTINLWITDLNVGALFLLAFGSLGVYGIILGGYASANRYSLLGGLRSAAQVVSYEIILGLSLVGIFLISSSLSIRTIMEEQTRDLVFGLGPLTLTLPNWFILSQPLAFVIFFLAAVAETNRAPFDLPEAETELVSGFHTEYSAFRFSFYFLGEYINMIIVSLFAAVLFLGGTDGPGAERFWGIGILWLLVKVIIFLFFYIWLRGTLPRFRYDQLMGIAWKVLLPLVLVNIMVTALIRLAGSGELPLPF
;
A
#
# COMPACT_ATOMS: atom_id res chain seq x y z
N MET A 1 -48.17 -22.30 39.56
CA MET A 1 -47.04 -22.75 38.73
C MET A 1 -46.54 -21.55 37.99
N PRO A 2 -45.36 -20.99 38.26
CA PRO A 2 -44.81 -19.85 37.56
C PRO A 2 -44.05 -20.33 36.31
N THR A 3 -44.33 -19.69 35.22
CA THR A 3 -43.70 -19.88 33.90
C THR A 3 -42.25 -19.38 33.93
N VAL A 4 -41.31 -20.25 33.56
CA VAL A 4 -39.88 -20.01 33.38
C VAL A 4 -39.70 -19.06 32.16
N PRO A 5 -38.91 -17.98 32.25
CA PRO A 5 -38.60 -17.17 31.08
C PRO A 5 -37.64 -17.89 30.14
N ALA A 6 -37.97 -17.84 28.86
CA ALA A 6 -37.20 -18.43 27.77
C ALA A 6 -35.75 -17.92 27.80
N ALA A 7 -34.83 -18.85 27.93
CA ALA A 7 -33.39 -18.64 27.86
C ALA A 7 -33.02 -18.03 26.50
N LEU A 8 -32.15 -17.04 26.56
CA LEU A 8 -31.41 -16.43 25.47
C LEU A 8 -30.85 -17.49 24.50
N THR A 9 -31.56 -17.77 23.45
CA THR A 9 -31.00 -18.46 22.30
C THR A 9 -30.04 -17.51 21.59
N ARG A 10 -28.76 -17.75 21.79
CA ARG A 10 -27.71 -17.14 20.95
C ARG A 10 -28.06 -17.49 19.48
N PRO A 11 -28.04 -16.51 18.55
CA PRO A 11 -28.19 -16.84 17.15
C PRO A 11 -26.99 -17.72 16.77
N ALA A 12 -27.27 -18.97 16.41
CA ALA A 12 -26.34 -19.82 15.72
C ALA A 12 -25.85 -19.05 14.50
N LEU A 13 -24.52 -18.85 14.38
CA LEU A 13 -23.88 -18.40 13.17
C LEU A 13 -24.18 -19.46 12.09
N VAL A 14 -25.31 -19.30 11.43
CA VAL A 14 -25.59 -20.00 10.17
C VAL A 14 -24.54 -19.49 9.19
N TRP A 15 -23.63 -20.36 8.83
CA TRP A 15 -22.82 -20.23 7.62
C TRP A 15 -23.80 -20.21 6.43
N ALA A 16 -24.41 -19.07 6.16
CA ALA A 16 -24.96 -18.79 4.88
C ALA A 16 -23.75 -18.61 3.95
N GLY A 17 -23.30 -19.74 3.37
CA GLY A 17 -22.61 -19.73 2.11
C GLY A 17 -23.53 -19.08 1.09
N GLY A 18 -23.66 -17.76 1.17
CA GLY A 18 -24.26 -16.94 0.15
C GLY A 18 -23.29 -17.02 -1.02
N THR A 19 -23.65 -17.79 -2.01
CA THR A 19 -23.31 -17.52 -3.40
C THR A 19 -23.88 -16.11 -3.65
N GLN A 20 -23.13 -15.08 -3.22
CA GLN A 20 -23.43 -13.73 -3.64
C GLN A 20 -23.26 -13.69 -5.15
N GLU A 21 -24.33 -13.26 -5.77
CA GLU A 21 -24.47 -13.05 -7.19
C GLU A 21 -23.23 -12.31 -7.75
N GLN A 22 -22.28 -13.07 -8.28
CA GLN A 22 -21.19 -12.57 -9.11
C GLN A 22 -21.69 -11.90 -10.41
N GLY A 23 -23.00 -11.75 -10.57
CA GLY A 23 -23.67 -11.20 -11.75
C GLY A 23 -24.00 -9.71 -11.72
N ALA A 24 -23.98 -9.05 -10.55
CA ALA A 24 -24.44 -7.64 -10.46
C ALA A 24 -23.36 -6.60 -10.83
N ASP A 25 -22.10 -7.01 -11.00
CA ASP A 25 -21.00 -6.08 -11.28
C ASP A 25 -20.77 -5.80 -12.79
N MET A 26 -21.50 -6.46 -13.68
CA MET A 26 -21.27 -6.37 -15.14
C MET A 26 -22.15 -5.35 -15.87
N ASP A 27 -22.95 -4.54 -15.16
CA ASP A 27 -23.84 -3.55 -15.80
C ASP A 27 -23.15 -2.22 -16.15
N GLN A 28 -21.87 -2.05 -15.81
CA GLN A 28 -21.13 -0.88 -16.29
C GLN A 28 -20.66 -1.09 -17.73
N PRO A 29 -21.00 -0.18 -18.64
CA PRO A 29 -20.46 -0.27 -20.00
C PRO A 29 -18.92 -0.16 -19.98
N ILE A 30 -18.26 -1.01 -20.72
CA ILE A 30 -16.78 -1.14 -20.77
C ILE A 30 -16.08 0.22 -20.94
N TRP A 31 -16.64 1.12 -21.76
CA TRP A 31 -16.06 2.46 -21.95
C TRP A 31 -16.04 3.30 -20.66
N LEU A 32 -17.03 3.10 -19.77
CA LEU A 32 -17.11 3.81 -18.49
C LEU A 32 -16.04 3.28 -17.51
N THR A 33 -15.82 1.96 -17.49
CA THR A 33 -14.72 1.34 -16.73
C THR A 33 -13.36 1.87 -17.19
N PHE A 34 -13.16 2.00 -18.51
CA PHE A 34 -11.95 2.62 -19.05
C PHE A 34 -11.81 4.10 -18.63
N LEU A 35 -12.91 4.86 -18.64
CA LEU A 35 -12.90 6.25 -18.18
C LEU A 35 -12.52 6.36 -16.70
N VAL A 36 -13.12 5.53 -15.84
CA VAL A 36 -12.81 5.46 -14.40
C VAL A 36 -11.34 5.09 -14.21
N ALA A 37 -10.85 4.06 -14.88
CA ALA A 37 -9.44 3.66 -14.82
C ALA A 37 -8.49 4.79 -15.27
N PHE A 38 -8.84 5.50 -16.34
CA PHE A 38 -8.08 6.65 -16.82
C PHE A 38 -8.04 7.79 -15.80
N VAL A 39 -9.17 8.10 -15.17
CA VAL A 39 -9.24 9.13 -14.12
C VAL A 39 -8.38 8.73 -12.93
N PHE A 40 -8.51 7.50 -12.41
CA PHE A 40 -7.72 7.04 -11.27
C PHE A 40 -6.22 7.01 -11.57
N MET A 41 -5.82 6.59 -12.77
CA MET A 41 -4.43 6.64 -13.20
C MET A 41 -3.90 8.08 -13.18
N ASN A 42 -4.67 9.06 -13.69
CA ASN A 42 -4.24 10.47 -13.67
C ASN A 42 -4.20 11.03 -12.25
N VAL A 43 -5.17 10.70 -11.38
CA VAL A 43 -5.15 11.11 -9.97
C VAL A 43 -3.90 10.56 -9.27
N LEU A 44 -3.53 9.31 -9.53
CA LEU A 44 -2.30 8.72 -8.99
C LEU A 44 -1.04 9.42 -9.49
N LEU A 45 -0.94 9.70 -10.79
CA LEU A 45 0.21 10.41 -11.38
C LEU A 45 0.34 11.83 -10.83
N ILE A 46 -0.78 12.54 -10.67
CA ILE A 46 -0.81 13.86 -10.05
C ILE A 46 -0.41 13.76 -8.57
N GLY A 47 -0.99 12.79 -7.84
CA GLY A 47 -0.65 12.53 -6.44
C GLY A 47 0.84 12.26 -6.25
N MET A 48 1.45 11.46 -7.11
CA MET A 48 2.88 11.17 -7.11
C MET A 48 3.71 12.45 -7.39
N ALA A 49 3.33 13.25 -8.37
CA ALA A 49 4.01 14.50 -8.67
C ALA A 49 3.99 15.47 -7.47
N TYR A 50 2.82 15.62 -6.82
CA TYR A 50 2.69 16.46 -5.63
C TYR A 50 3.30 15.83 -4.37
N MET A 51 3.50 14.51 -4.32
CA MET A 51 4.21 13.86 -3.23
C MET A 51 5.67 14.32 -3.14
N THR A 52 6.34 14.54 -4.27
CA THR A 52 7.71 15.09 -4.28
C THR A 52 7.76 16.51 -3.69
N TRP A 53 6.75 17.33 -3.97
CA TRP A 53 6.62 18.66 -3.38
C TRP A 53 6.32 18.58 -1.87
N TYR A 54 5.41 17.70 -1.47
CA TYR A 54 5.02 17.47 -0.08
C TYR A 54 6.20 17.02 0.76
N GLU A 55 6.97 16.05 0.29
CA GLU A 55 8.19 15.57 0.96
C GLU A 55 9.19 16.69 1.18
N ARG A 56 9.50 17.49 0.13
CA ARG A 56 10.43 18.63 0.25
C ARG A 56 9.92 19.70 1.22
N LYS A 57 8.62 19.93 1.31
CA LYS A 57 8.02 20.89 2.25
C LYS A 57 8.10 20.42 3.69
N VAL A 58 7.72 19.16 3.95
CA VAL A 58 7.73 18.58 5.29
C VAL A 58 9.16 18.47 5.83
N LEU A 59 10.11 17.96 5.01
CA LEU A 59 11.53 17.92 5.40
C LEU A 59 12.11 19.31 5.67
N ALA A 60 11.73 20.31 4.86
CA ALA A 60 12.19 21.67 5.09
C ALA A 60 11.66 22.25 6.42
N ALA A 61 10.39 21.98 6.75
CA ALA A 61 9.80 22.37 8.04
C ALA A 61 10.49 21.68 9.22
N MET A 62 10.84 20.38 9.09
CA MET A 62 11.58 19.66 10.12
C MET A 62 13.02 20.16 10.31
N GLN A 63 13.61 20.69 9.25
CA GLN A 63 14.99 21.22 9.25
C GLN A 63 15.05 22.74 9.48
N ASP A 64 13.94 23.37 9.86
CA ASP A 64 13.80 24.82 10.06
C ASP A 64 14.32 25.66 8.87
N ARG A 65 13.99 25.24 7.64
CA ARG A 65 14.33 25.92 6.39
C ARG A 65 13.13 26.05 5.46
N VAL A 66 13.22 27.01 4.54
CA VAL A 66 12.18 27.26 3.55
C VAL A 66 12.29 26.21 2.43
N GLY A 67 11.24 25.40 2.25
CA GLY A 67 11.12 24.46 1.11
C GLY A 67 10.84 25.18 -0.21
N PRO A 68 10.53 24.46 -1.31
CA PRO A 68 10.23 25.03 -2.61
C PRO A 68 9.18 26.16 -2.51
N ASN A 69 9.55 27.37 -2.92
CA ASN A 69 8.68 28.56 -2.74
C ASN A 69 8.64 29.49 -3.96
N ARG A 70 9.57 29.34 -4.93
CA ARG A 70 9.73 30.29 -6.04
C ARG A 70 8.90 29.94 -7.27
N THR A 71 8.66 28.65 -7.54
CA THR A 71 7.95 28.18 -8.74
C THR A 71 6.44 28.14 -8.46
N GLY A 72 5.73 29.19 -8.84
CA GLY A 72 4.31 29.39 -8.53
C GLY A 72 4.02 29.70 -7.06
N PRO A 73 2.74 29.83 -6.68
CA PRO A 73 2.34 30.12 -5.31
C PRO A 73 2.82 29.01 -4.37
N LYS A 74 3.65 29.35 -3.37
CA LYS A 74 4.21 28.40 -2.39
C LYS A 74 4.93 27.19 -3.01
N GLY A 75 5.41 27.30 -4.27
CA GLY A 75 6.13 26.24 -4.97
C GLY A 75 5.23 25.15 -5.57
N LEU A 76 3.93 25.36 -5.73
CA LEU A 76 2.99 24.36 -6.27
C LEU A 76 3.30 23.93 -7.70
N LEU A 77 3.94 24.77 -8.51
CA LEU A 77 4.33 24.43 -9.89
C LEU A 77 5.70 23.72 -9.97
N GLN A 78 6.35 23.45 -8.83
CA GLN A 78 7.65 22.79 -8.80
C GLN A 78 7.65 21.41 -9.46
N PRO A 79 6.66 20.52 -9.26
CA PRO A 79 6.61 19.22 -9.94
C PRO A 79 6.58 19.33 -11.45
N ILE A 80 5.87 20.33 -11.99
CA ILE A 80 5.80 20.60 -13.43
C ILE A 80 7.16 21.08 -13.95
N ALA A 81 7.81 21.98 -13.25
CA ALA A 81 9.14 22.46 -13.60
C ALA A 81 10.19 21.34 -13.57
N ASP A 82 10.11 20.44 -12.59
CA ASP A 82 10.98 19.27 -12.48
C ASP A 82 10.72 18.28 -13.64
N GLY A 83 9.47 18.07 -14.03
CA GLY A 83 9.10 17.25 -15.20
C GLY A 83 9.65 17.81 -16.52
N ILE A 84 9.48 19.11 -16.78
CA ILE A 84 10.00 19.79 -17.97
C ILE A 84 11.53 19.70 -18.02
N LYS A 85 12.20 19.92 -16.89
CA LYS A 85 13.66 19.78 -16.78
C LYS A 85 14.13 18.37 -17.17
N LEU A 86 13.44 17.31 -16.70
CA LEU A 86 13.80 15.93 -16.99
C LEU A 86 13.55 15.55 -18.46
N LEU A 87 12.51 16.11 -19.08
CA LEU A 87 12.26 15.94 -20.52
C LEU A 87 13.31 16.63 -21.40
N GLY A 88 13.81 17.79 -20.97
CA GLY A 88 14.84 18.53 -21.69
C GLY A 88 16.28 18.09 -21.42
N LYS A 89 16.50 17.19 -20.45
CA LYS A 89 17.83 16.70 -20.09
C LYS A 89 18.32 15.67 -21.10
N GLU A 90 19.61 15.71 -21.46
CA GLU A 90 20.24 14.75 -22.35
C GLU A 90 20.20 13.34 -21.76
N ASP A 91 19.83 12.37 -22.59
CA ASP A 91 19.70 10.97 -22.21
C ASP A 91 20.94 10.19 -22.68
N LEU A 92 21.77 9.84 -21.71
CA LEU A 92 23.05 9.15 -21.94
C LEU A 92 22.89 7.65 -21.77
N ILE A 93 23.49 6.87 -22.66
CA ILE A 93 23.54 5.42 -22.59
C ILE A 93 25.02 5.01 -22.58
N PRO A 94 25.47 4.21 -21.59
CA PRO A 94 26.84 3.67 -21.61
C PRO A 94 27.10 2.85 -22.86
N ALA A 95 28.30 2.94 -23.40
CA ALA A 95 28.67 2.27 -24.66
C ALA A 95 28.56 0.73 -24.60
N ASN A 96 28.79 0.16 -23.41
CA ASN A 96 28.77 -1.29 -23.17
C ASN A 96 27.43 -1.79 -22.61
N ALA A 97 26.40 -0.92 -22.48
CA ALA A 97 25.10 -1.30 -21.96
C ALA A 97 24.30 -2.10 -22.98
N ASP A 98 23.56 -3.12 -22.50
CA ASP A 98 22.54 -3.78 -23.31
C ASP A 98 21.35 -2.83 -23.51
N LYS A 99 21.27 -2.23 -24.67
CA LYS A 99 20.29 -1.16 -24.97
C LYS A 99 18.85 -1.62 -24.77
N VAL A 100 18.49 -2.85 -25.17
CA VAL A 100 17.12 -3.36 -25.09
C VAL A 100 16.69 -3.48 -23.62
N VAL A 101 17.50 -4.15 -22.82
CA VAL A 101 17.23 -4.33 -21.40
C VAL A 101 17.27 -3.00 -20.65
N PHE A 102 18.21 -2.12 -21.04
CA PHE A 102 18.37 -0.80 -20.43
C PHE A 102 17.13 0.12 -20.62
N TYR A 103 16.47 0.02 -21.77
CA TYR A 103 15.20 0.73 -22.01
C TYR A 103 14.02 0.08 -21.30
N PHE A 104 14.01 -1.25 -21.27
CA PHE A 104 12.85 -2.01 -20.76
C PHE A 104 12.77 -2.02 -19.24
N ALA A 105 13.90 -2.06 -18.53
CA ALA A 105 13.95 -2.19 -17.09
C ALA A 105 13.19 -1.09 -16.30
N PRO A 106 13.36 0.22 -16.59
CA PRO A 106 12.58 1.27 -15.92
C PRO A 106 11.09 1.20 -16.21
N LEU A 107 10.72 0.80 -17.44
CA LEU A 107 9.31 0.62 -17.84
C LEU A 107 8.63 -0.47 -17.05
N VAL A 108 9.33 -1.59 -16.79
CA VAL A 108 8.77 -2.69 -15.95
C VAL A 108 8.41 -2.17 -14.57
N VAL A 109 9.30 -1.45 -13.88
CA VAL A 109 9.04 -0.88 -12.55
C VAL A 109 7.80 0.03 -12.58
N PHE A 110 7.74 0.92 -13.56
CA PHE A 110 6.67 1.90 -13.67
C PHE A 110 5.31 1.27 -14.01
N VAL A 111 5.26 0.39 -15.03
CA VAL A 111 4.01 -0.27 -15.46
C VAL A 111 3.46 -1.17 -14.36
N VAL A 112 4.32 -1.94 -13.70
CA VAL A 112 3.93 -2.81 -12.59
C VAL A 112 3.35 -1.99 -11.45
N ALA A 113 4.00 -0.87 -11.09
CA ALA A 113 3.50 0.01 -10.05
C ALA A 113 2.10 0.55 -10.37
N ILE A 114 1.86 1.05 -11.60
CA ILE A 114 0.54 1.57 -11.98
C ILE A 114 -0.53 0.47 -12.00
N THR A 115 -0.20 -0.73 -12.47
CA THR A 115 -1.17 -1.83 -12.60
C THR A 115 -1.76 -2.23 -11.23
N ARG A 116 -1.02 -2.10 -10.15
CA ARG A 116 -1.48 -2.39 -8.78
C ARG A 116 -2.68 -1.55 -8.35
N VAL A 117 -2.86 -0.35 -8.89
CA VAL A 117 -4.00 0.53 -8.58
C VAL A 117 -5.35 -0.05 -9.00
N ALA A 118 -5.35 -0.89 -10.04
CA ALA A 118 -6.59 -1.44 -10.59
C ALA A 118 -7.46 -2.21 -9.58
N VAL A 119 -6.85 -2.74 -8.54
CA VAL A 119 -7.51 -3.61 -7.54
C VAL A 119 -7.86 -2.89 -6.25
N ILE A 120 -7.36 -1.66 -6.06
CA ILE A 120 -7.63 -0.91 -4.83
C ILE A 120 -8.97 -0.18 -4.97
N PRO A 121 -9.97 -0.45 -4.10
CA PRO A 121 -11.20 0.29 -4.09
C PRO A 121 -10.97 1.68 -3.48
N PHE A 122 -11.37 2.73 -4.20
CA PHE A 122 -11.34 4.11 -3.68
C PHE A 122 -12.61 4.48 -2.92
N GLY A 123 -13.55 3.56 -2.81
CA GLY A 123 -14.78 3.69 -2.04
C GLY A 123 -15.73 2.55 -2.37
N ASN A 124 -16.53 2.16 -1.40
CA ASN A 124 -17.62 1.20 -1.59
C ASN A 124 -18.93 1.93 -1.96
N ILE A 125 -18.84 2.95 -2.80
CA ILE A 125 -19.91 3.86 -3.10
C ILE A 125 -20.17 3.82 -4.60
N THR A 126 -21.42 3.63 -4.94
CA THR A 126 -21.94 3.85 -6.28
C THR A 126 -22.43 5.28 -6.40
N ILE A 127 -21.91 6.02 -7.35
CA ILE A 127 -22.35 7.40 -7.62
C ILE A 127 -23.33 7.37 -8.78
N GLU A 128 -24.51 7.93 -8.59
CA GLU A 128 -25.46 8.13 -9.69
C GLU A 128 -25.15 9.45 -10.40
N ILE A 129 -24.62 9.37 -11.62
CA ILE A 129 -24.39 10.51 -12.49
C ILE A 129 -25.19 10.30 -13.77
N PHE A 130 -26.08 11.24 -14.11
CA PHE A 130 -26.96 11.19 -15.29
C PHE A 130 -27.81 9.89 -15.39
N GLY A 131 -28.31 9.39 -14.23
CA GLY A 131 -29.12 8.18 -14.20
C GLY A 131 -28.36 6.88 -14.42
N ARG A 132 -27.03 6.90 -14.28
CA ARG A 132 -26.16 5.73 -14.34
C ARG A 132 -25.39 5.58 -13.05
N THR A 133 -25.29 4.36 -12.58
CA THR A 133 -24.48 4.01 -11.40
C THR A 133 -23.01 3.87 -11.82
N ILE A 134 -22.13 4.64 -11.21
CA ILE A 134 -20.68 4.58 -11.39
C ILE A 134 -20.05 4.02 -10.14
N ASN A 135 -19.34 2.92 -10.25
CA ASN A 135 -18.60 2.31 -9.16
C ASN A 135 -17.24 2.99 -9.00
N LEU A 136 -16.83 3.27 -7.76
CA LEU A 136 -15.52 3.84 -7.43
C LEU A 136 -14.42 2.77 -7.30
N TRP A 137 -14.54 1.69 -8.03
CA TRP A 137 -13.50 0.65 -8.19
C TRP A 137 -13.39 0.29 -9.68
N ILE A 138 -12.19 -0.11 -10.09
CA ILE A 138 -11.92 -0.50 -11.48
C ILE A 138 -12.29 -1.96 -11.67
N THR A 139 -11.84 -2.82 -10.73
CA THR A 139 -12.13 -4.25 -10.72
C THR A 139 -12.22 -4.78 -9.29
N ASP A 140 -13.11 -5.72 -9.06
CA ASP A 140 -13.23 -6.48 -7.81
C ASP A 140 -12.79 -7.92 -8.07
N LEU A 141 -11.58 -8.25 -7.63
CA LEU A 141 -11.02 -9.59 -7.75
C LEU A 141 -11.14 -10.31 -6.41
N ASN A 142 -11.70 -11.54 -6.43
CA ASN A 142 -11.76 -12.38 -5.23
C ASN A 142 -10.40 -12.62 -4.57
N VAL A 143 -9.32 -12.52 -5.34
CA VAL A 143 -7.92 -12.64 -4.90
C VAL A 143 -7.17 -11.31 -5.00
N GLY A 144 -7.86 -10.20 -4.83
CA GLY A 144 -7.32 -8.84 -5.05
C GLY A 144 -6.06 -8.54 -4.24
N ALA A 145 -6.01 -8.97 -2.99
CA ALA A 145 -4.83 -8.78 -2.15
C ALA A 145 -3.61 -9.56 -2.68
N LEU A 146 -3.80 -10.80 -3.15
CA LEU A 146 -2.72 -11.58 -3.76
C LEU A 146 -2.25 -10.98 -5.09
N PHE A 147 -3.18 -10.45 -5.91
CA PHE A 147 -2.84 -9.75 -7.14
C PHE A 147 -1.91 -8.56 -6.85
N LEU A 148 -2.25 -7.75 -5.85
CA LEU A 148 -1.46 -6.58 -5.48
C LEU A 148 -0.04 -6.97 -5.04
N LEU A 149 0.11 -8.03 -4.24
CA LEU A 149 1.41 -8.56 -3.82
C LEU A 149 2.19 -9.15 -5.01
N ALA A 150 1.57 -10.00 -5.83
CA ALA A 150 2.21 -10.63 -6.97
C ALA A 150 2.74 -9.61 -8.00
N PHE A 151 2.00 -8.53 -8.26
CA PHE A 151 2.49 -7.45 -9.11
C PHE A 151 3.61 -6.66 -8.42
N GLY A 152 3.64 -6.57 -7.08
CA GLY A 152 4.78 -6.01 -6.34
C GLY A 152 6.08 -6.72 -6.67
N SER A 153 6.05 -8.05 -6.56
CA SER A 153 7.21 -8.92 -6.84
C SER A 153 7.77 -8.74 -8.25
N LEU A 154 6.92 -8.48 -9.25
CA LEU A 154 7.38 -8.25 -10.62
C LEU A 154 8.21 -6.97 -10.76
N GLY A 155 8.01 -5.97 -9.88
CA GLY A 155 8.82 -4.75 -9.85
C GLY A 155 10.30 -5.00 -9.57
N VAL A 156 10.63 -6.06 -8.81
CA VAL A 156 12.00 -6.43 -8.48
C VAL A 156 12.82 -6.77 -9.73
N TYR A 157 12.19 -7.41 -10.73
CA TYR A 157 12.87 -7.70 -11.99
C TYR A 157 13.35 -6.44 -12.70
N GLY A 158 12.59 -5.35 -12.66
CA GLY A 158 13.01 -4.08 -13.24
C GLY A 158 14.26 -3.50 -12.57
N ILE A 159 14.41 -3.69 -11.26
CA ILE A 159 15.60 -3.26 -10.51
C ILE A 159 16.82 -4.12 -10.86
N ILE A 160 16.67 -5.46 -10.87
CA ILE A 160 17.74 -6.38 -11.23
C ILE A 160 18.22 -6.15 -12.66
N LEU A 161 17.27 -6.08 -13.60
CA LEU A 161 17.54 -5.87 -15.02
C LEU A 161 18.21 -4.51 -15.26
N GLY A 162 17.81 -3.47 -14.51
CA GLY A 162 18.44 -2.16 -14.57
C GLY A 162 19.88 -2.16 -14.14
N GLY A 163 20.18 -2.83 -13.01
CA GLY A 163 21.55 -3.03 -12.55
C GLY A 163 22.40 -3.83 -13.52
N TYR A 164 21.85 -4.90 -14.09
CA TYR A 164 22.54 -5.76 -15.07
C TYR A 164 22.83 -5.01 -16.40
N ALA A 165 21.83 -4.33 -16.95
CA ALA A 165 21.94 -3.65 -18.23
C ALA A 165 22.94 -2.49 -18.25
N SER A 166 23.23 -1.91 -17.09
CA SER A 166 24.15 -0.79 -16.91
C SER A 166 25.64 -1.13 -17.20
N ALA A 167 25.98 -2.42 -17.34
CA ALA A 167 27.36 -2.93 -17.52
C ALA A 167 28.36 -2.39 -16.49
N ASN A 168 27.90 -1.99 -15.31
CA ASN A 168 28.70 -1.47 -14.21
C ASN A 168 28.61 -2.42 -13.02
N ARG A 169 29.75 -2.79 -12.43
CA ARG A 169 29.81 -3.72 -11.30
C ARG A 169 29.11 -3.19 -10.05
N TYR A 170 29.21 -1.90 -9.79
CA TYR A 170 28.55 -1.26 -8.65
C TYR A 170 27.02 -1.21 -8.84
N SER A 171 26.58 -0.95 -10.05
CA SER A 171 25.16 -0.95 -10.41
C SER A 171 24.54 -2.35 -10.27
N LEU A 172 25.24 -3.39 -10.72
CA LEU A 172 24.80 -4.78 -10.54
C LEU A 172 24.72 -5.17 -9.07
N LEU A 173 25.75 -4.84 -8.27
CA LEU A 173 25.75 -5.14 -6.82
C LEU A 173 24.62 -4.37 -6.11
N GLY A 174 24.36 -3.11 -6.48
CA GLY A 174 23.24 -2.33 -5.97
C GLY A 174 21.89 -2.97 -6.28
N GLY A 175 21.70 -3.41 -7.53
CA GLY A 175 20.49 -4.10 -7.97
C GLY A 175 20.25 -5.42 -7.22
N LEU A 176 21.29 -6.24 -7.01
CA LEU A 176 21.19 -7.50 -6.27
C LEU A 176 20.89 -7.28 -4.78
N ARG A 177 21.51 -6.26 -4.14
CA ARG A 177 21.22 -5.90 -2.75
C ARG A 177 19.78 -5.41 -2.58
N SER A 178 19.32 -4.57 -3.50
CA SER A 178 17.93 -4.09 -3.52
C SER A 178 16.94 -5.23 -3.68
N ALA A 179 17.18 -6.12 -4.64
CA ALA A 179 16.34 -7.28 -4.86
C ALA A 179 16.24 -8.19 -3.63
N ALA A 180 17.38 -8.49 -3.00
CA ALA A 180 17.40 -9.31 -1.79
C ALA A 180 16.61 -8.65 -0.63
N GLN A 181 16.70 -7.33 -0.48
CA GLN A 181 15.93 -6.56 0.49
C GLN A 181 14.43 -6.65 0.18
N VAL A 182 14.01 -6.24 -1.03
CA VAL A 182 12.60 -6.18 -1.41
C VAL A 182 11.93 -7.54 -1.28
N VAL A 183 12.54 -8.61 -1.82
CA VAL A 183 11.98 -9.98 -1.73
C VAL A 183 11.84 -10.44 -0.28
N SER A 184 12.83 -10.17 0.58
CA SER A 184 12.77 -10.57 1.99
C SER A 184 11.66 -9.86 2.75
N TYR A 185 11.49 -8.56 2.53
CA TYR A 185 10.46 -7.78 3.20
C TYR A 185 9.06 -7.98 2.61
N GLU A 186 8.95 -8.29 1.34
CA GLU A 186 7.70 -8.66 0.69
C GLU A 186 7.08 -9.94 1.28
N ILE A 187 7.91 -10.95 1.58
CA ILE A 187 7.45 -12.16 2.28
C ILE A 187 6.86 -11.79 3.65
N ILE A 188 7.54 -10.93 4.41
CA ILE A 188 7.08 -10.50 5.74
C ILE A 188 5.80 -9.69 5.63
N LEU A 189 5.73 -8.79 4.65
CA LEU A 189 4.56 -7.96 4.36
C LEU A 189 3.36 -8.86 4.03
N GLY A 190 3.51 -9.81 3.12
CA GLY A 190 2.44 -10.75 2.75
C GLY A 190 1.99 -11.60 3.94
N LEU A 191 2.92 -12.13 4.74
CA LEU A 191 2.59 -12.90 5.95
C LEU A 191 1.87 -12.04 7.01
N SER A 192 2.20 -10.76 7.15
CA SER A 192 1.53 -9.87 8.11
C SER A 192 0.04 -9.69 7.81
N LEU A 193 -0.37 -9.84 6.56
CA LEU A 193 -1.75 -9.73 6.12
C LEU A 193 -2.57 -11.01 6.33
N VAL A 194 -1.90 -12.17 6.51
CA VAL A 194 -2.61 -13.46 6.71
C VAL A 194 -3.54 -13.40 7.92
N GLY A 195 -3.17 -12.70 8.99
CA GLY A 195 -4.03 -12.50 10.15
C GLY A 195 -5.36 -11.80 9.80
N ILE A 196 -5.31 -10.79 8.91
CA ILE A 196 -6.52 -10.11 8.41
C ILE A 196 -7.35 -11.08 7.55
N PHE A 197 -6.71 -11.83 6.65
CA PHE A 197 -7.41 -12.79 5.78
C PHE A 197 -8.09 -13.91 6.59
N LEU A 198 -7.49 -14.34 7.70
CA LEU A 198 -8.10 -15.29 8.63
C LEU A 198 -9.33 -14.70 9.33
N ILE A 199 -9.31 -13.42 9.71
CA ILE A 199 -10.43 -12.76 10.37
C ILE A 199 -11.57 -12.51 9.37
N SER A 200 -11.29 -11.96 8.20
CA SER A 200 -12.28 -11.63 7.17
C SER A 200 -12.73 -12.84 6.35
N SER A 201 -12.00 -13.96 6.40
CA SER A 201 -12.25 -15.16 5.56
C SER A 201 -12.33 -14.83 4.06
N SER A 202 -11.71 -13.74 3.61
CA SER A 202 -11.72 -13.25 2.24
C SER A 202 -10.36 -12.72 1.82
N LEU A 203 -10.04 -12.80 0.52
CA LEU A 203 -8.88 -12.18 -0.11
C LEU A 203 -9.28 -10.98 -1.00
N SER A 204 -10.59 -10.72 -1.14
CA SER A 204 -11.09 -9.52 -1.81
C SER A 204 -10.87 -8.31 -0.91
N ILE A 205 -10.20 -7.29 -1.44
CA ILE A 205 -9.90 -6.05 -0.72
C ILE A 205 -11.20 -5.31 -0.37
N ARG A 206 -12.18 -5.38 -1.25
CA ARG A 206 -13.50 -4.77 -1.05
C ARG A 206 -14.24 -5.42 0.11
N THR A 207 -14.36 -6.75 0.14
CA THR A 207 -15.02 -7.48 1.23
C THR A 207 -14.34 -7.19 2.57
N ILE A 208 -13.01 -7.14 2.61
CA ILE A 208 -12.24 -6.80 3.82
C ILE A 208 -12.57 -5.38 4.30
N MET A 209 -12.73 -4.42 3.38
CA MET A 209 -13.12 -3.05 3.71
C MET A 209 -14.57 -2.99 4.23
N GLU A 210 -15.50 -3.71 3.60
CA GLU A 210 -16.91 -3.76 4.01
C GLU A 210 -17.10 -4.34 5.42
N GLU A 211 -16.30 -5.34 5.80
CA GLU A 211 -16.36 -5.92 7.14
C GLU A 211 -15.93 -4.93 8.23
N GLN A 212 -15.06 -3.98 7.92
CA GLN A 212 -14.61 -2.96 8.86
C GLN A 212 -15.63 -1.83 9.07
N THR A 213 -16.62 -1.67 8.19
CA THR A 213 -17.68 -0.64 8.35
C THR A 213 -18.72 -1.03 9.39
N ARG A 214 -18.69 -2.27 9.90
CA ARG A 214 -19.58 -2.73 10.96
C ARG A 214 -19.03 -2.31 12.32
N ASP A 215 -19.70 -1.38 12.99
CA ASP A 215 -19.30 -0.91 14.32
C ASP A 215 -19.33 -2.03 15.37
N LEU A 216 -18.29 -2.08 16.19
CA LEU A 216 -18.26 -2.89 17.41
C LEU A 216 -18.99 -2.16 18.52
N VAL A 217 -20.12 -2.71 18.94
CA VAL A 217 -20.91 -2.14 20.04
C VAL A 217 -20.56 -2.87 21.34
N PHE A 218 -19.86 -2.19 22.24
CA PHE A 218 -19.58 -2.69 23.58
C PHE A 218 -20.59 -2.12 24.57
N GLY A 219 -21.49 -2.97 25.08
CA GLY A 219 -22.43 -2.61 26.15
C GLY A 219 -21.76 -2.77 27.53
N LEU A 220 -21.33 -1.67 28.12
CA LEU A 220 -20.87 -1.60 29.52
C LEU A 220 -22.01 -1.06 30.41
N GLY A 221 -23.07 -1.86 30.64
CA GLY A 221 -24.24 -1.42 31.39
C GLY A 221 -25.01 -0.29 30.69
N PRO A 222 -25.19 0.89 31.32
CA PRO A 222 -25.90 2.02 30.68
C PRO A 222 -25.06 2.77 29.60
N LEU A 223 -23.77 2.46 29.48
CA LEU A 223 -22.90 3.10 28.51
C LEU A 223 -22.68 2.15 27.31
N THR A 224 -23.15 2.54 26.14
CA THR A 224 -22.84 1.86 24.87
C THR A 224 -21.67 2.58 24.23
N LEU A 225 -20.53 1.92 24.16
CA LEU A 225 -19.35 2.43 23.45
C LEU A 225 -19.36 1.81 22.05
N THR A 226 -19.53 2.63 21.03
CA THR A 226 -19.38 2.22 19.62
C THR A 226 -17.96 2.53 19.17
N LEU A 227 -17.19 1.49 18.85
CA LEU A 227 -15.85 1.63 18.28
C LEU A 227 -15.89 1.15 16.83
N PRO A 228 -15.17 1.83 15.92
CA PRO A 228 -15.01 1.33 14.57
C PRO A 228 -14.31 -0.04 14.59
N ASN A 229 -14.79 -0.98 13.80
CA ASN A 229 -14.21 -2.34 13.70
C ASN A 229 -12.96 -2.34 12.80
N TRP A 230 -12.07 -1.40 13.00
CA TRP A 230 -10.83 -1.33 12.22
C TRP A 230 -9.86 -2.44 12.65
N PHE A 231 -9.30 -3.15 11.67
CA PHE A 231 -8.39 -4.26 11.95
C PHE A 231 -7.08 -3.85 12.63
N ILE A 232 -6.74 -2.59 12.65
CA ILE A 232 -5.63 -2.09 13.48
C ILE A 232 -5.85 -2.35 14.97
N LEU A 233 -7.11 -2.38 15.45
CA LEU A 233 -7.45 -2.65 16.85
C LEU A 233 -7.36 -4.15 17.17
N SER A 234 -7.77 -5.00 16.25
CA SER A 234 -7.72 -6.46 16.44
C SER A 234 -6.35 -7.07 16.10
N GLN A 235 -5.56 -6.40 15.23
CA GLN A 235 -4.27 -6.87 14.74
C GLN A 235 -3.16 -5.79 14.84
N PRO A 236 -2.91 -5.19 16.02
CA PRO A 236 -1.93 -4.10 16.15
C PRO A 236 -0.51 -4.54 15.84
N LEU A 237 -0.13 -5.78 16.20
CA LEU A 237 1.20 -6.32 15.92
C LEU A 237 1.40 -6.55 14.43
N ALA A 238 0.39 -7.10 13.73
CA ALA A 238 0.42 -7.26 12.27
C ALA A 238 0.58 -5.91 11.57
N PHE A 239 -0.12 -4.87 12.03
CA PHE A 239 0.01 -3.52 11.48
C PHE A 239 1.42 -2.96 11.61
N VAL A 240 2.05 -3.09 12.79
CA VAL A 240 3.43 -2.62 13.01
C VAL A 240 4.41 -3.35 12.09
N ILE A 241 4.30 -4.70 12.00
CA ILE A 241 5.14 -5.51 11.13
C ILE A 241 4.91 -5.13 9.65
N PHE A 242 3.65 -5.01 9.25
CA PHE A 242 3.28 -4.57 7.91
C PHE A 242 3.92 -3.22 7.56
N PHE A 243 3.78 -2.22 8.44
CA PHE A 243 4.29 -0.88 8.19
C PHE A 243 5.82 -0.85 8.08
N LEU A 244 6.53 -1.57 8.95
CA LEU A 244 7.99 -1.70 8.87
C LEU A 244 8.43 -2.38 7.56
N ALA A 245 7.74 -3.47 7.17
CA ALA A 245 8.01 -4.17 5.93
C ALA A 245 7.70 -3.29 4.71
N ALA A 246 6.63 -2.51 4.76
CA ALA A 246 6.23 -1.57 3.72
C ALA A 246 7.27 -0.47 3.47
N VAL A 247 7.84 0.11 4.54
CA VAL A 247 8.92 1.10 4.42
C VAL A 247 10.17 0.48 3.79
N ALA A 248 10.48 -0.77 4.11
CA ALA A 248 11.63 -1.47 3.56
C ALA A 248 11.42 -1.94 2.10
N GLU A 249 10.19 -2.33 1.72
CA GLU A 249 9.81 -2.69 0.34
C GLU A 249 9.91 -1.48 -0.60
N THR A 250 9.55 -0.29 -0.11
CA THR A 250 9.62 0.95 -0.91
C THR A 250 11.02 1.55 -0.96
N ASN A 251 12.05 0.85 -0.47
CA ASN A 251 13.46 1.29 -0.46
C ASN A 251 13.66 2.70 0.15
N ARG A 252 12.80 3.11 1.09
CA ARG A 252 12.90 4.43 1.73
C ARG A 252 13.74 4.39 3.01
N ALA A 253 14.44 5.49 3.28
CA ALA A 253 15.17 5.63 4.53
C ALA A 253 14.24 5.40 5.75
N PRO A 254 14.67 4.60 6.75
CA PRO A 254 16.06 4.21 7.06
C PRO A 254 16.58 2.97 6.30
N PHE A 255 15.80 2.36 5.40
CA PHE A 255 16.12 1.13 4.67
C PHE A 255 16.57 1.40 3.21
N ASP A 256 17.05 2.58 2.93
CA ASP A 256 17.49 3.07 1.62
C ASP A 256 18.95 2.59 1.30
N LEU A 257 19.10 1.28 1.20
CA LEU A 257 20.37 0.64 0.87
C LEU A 257 20.70 0.59 -0.62
N PRO A 258 19.69 0.53 -1.52
CA PRO A 258 19.93 0.54 -2.96
C PRO A 258 20.56 1.84 -3.45
N GLU A 259 20.20 2.97 -2.83
CA GLU A 259 20.66 4.31 -3.17
C GLU A 259 21.86 4.76 -2.32
N ALA A 260 22.49 3.86 -1.54
CA ALA A 260 23.55 4.22 -0.63
C ALA A 260 24.72 4.94 -1.35
N GLU A 261 24.61 6.27 -1.49
CA GLU A 261 25.55 7.14 -2.19
C GLU A 261 26.99 6.98 -1.63
N THR A 262 27.10 6.69 -0.35
CA THR A 262 28.38 6.53 0.34
C THR A 262 29.07 5.17 0.06
N GLU A 263 28.31 4.14 -0.38
CA GLU A 263 28.84 2.79 -0.59
C GLU A 263 28.88 2.39 -2.07
N LEU A 264 27.86 2.73 -2.85
CA LEU A 264 27.61 2.25 -4.22
C LEU A 264 27.39 3.38 -5.24
N VAL A 265 27.76 4.62 -4.93
CA VAL A 265 27.58 5.84 -5.72
C VAL A 265 26.11 6.21 -5.82
N SER A 266 25.28 5.45 -6.55
CA SER A 266 23.83 5.65 -6.67
C SER A 266 23.11 4.30 -6.93
N GLY A 267 23.79 3.19 -6.62
CA GLY A 267 23.23 1.86 -6.73
C GLY A 267 22.84 1.45 -8.16
N PHE A 268 21.68 0.81 -8.32
CA PHE A 268 21.23 0.24 -9.59
C PHE A 268 20.93 1.28 -10.68
N HIS A 269 20.64 2.52 -10.32
CA HIS A 269 20.27 3.60 -11.26
C HIS A 269 21.42 4.57 -11.57
N THR A 270 22.67 4.23 -11.18
CA THR A 270 23.86 5.08 -11.37
C THR A 270 24.04 5.56 -12.82
N GLU A 271 23.83 4.67 -13.79
CA GLU A 271 24.02 4.97 -15.22
C GLU A 271 22.78 5.55 -15.90
N TYR A 272 21.65 5.60 -15.20
CA TYR A 272 20.42 6.14 -15.76
C TYR A 272 20.38 7.65 -15.63
N SER A 273 19.95 8.32 -16.72
CA SER A 273 19.82 9.78 -16.78
C SER A 273 18.47 10.22 -17.35
N ALA A 274 18.19 11.51 -17.28
CA ALA A 274 17.03 12.14 -17.89
C ALA A 274 15.68 11.46 -17.51
N PHE A 275 14.84 11.22 -18.51
CA PHE A 275 13.49 10.71 -18.30
C PHE A 275 13.47 9.23 -17.87
N ARG A 276 14.48 8.43 -18.21
CA ARG A 276 14.58 7.03 -17.78
C ARG A 276 14.84 6.90 -16.28
N PHE A 277 15.69 7.74 -15.73
CA PHE A 277 15.89 7.85 -14.29
C PHE A 277 14.55 8.19 -13.60
N SER A 278 13.75 9.06 -14.22
CA SER A 278 12.45 9.42 -13.67
C SER A 278 11.51 8.23 -13.52
N PHE A 279 11.50 7.25 -14.42
CA PHE A 279 10.63 6.08 -14.31
C PHE A 279 10.88 5.26 -13.05
N TYR A 280 12.11 5.13 -12.59
CA TYR A 280 12.42 4.48 -11.32
C TYR A 280 11.84 5.28 -10.15
N PHE A 281 12.09 6.60 -10.11
CA PHE A 281 11.54 7.47 -9.07
C PHE A 281 10.00 7.51 -9.09
N LEU A 282 9.40 7.58 -10.27
CA LEU A 282 7.96 7.53 -10.44
C LEU A 282 7.39 6.23 -9.87
N GLY A 283 8.01 5.09 -10.21
CA GLY A 283 7.63 3.78 -9.70
C GLY A 283 7.70 3.69 -8.18
N GLU A 284 8.77 4.21 -7.60
CA GLU A 284 8.97 4.22 -6.15
C GLU A 284 7.92 5.08 -5.41
N TYR A 285 7.67 6.32 -5.86
CA TYR A 285 6.64 7.16 -5.25
C TYR A 285 5.23 6.62 -5.44
N ILE A 286 4.93 6.05 -6.61
CA ILE A 286 3.66 5.36 -6.85
C ILE A 286 3.51 4.18 -5.89
N ASN A 287 4.55 3.36 -5.72
CA ASN A 287 4.53 2.22 -4.80
C ASN A 287 4.26 2.67 -3.37
N MET A 288 4.90 3.75 -2.92
CA MET A 288 4.68 4.33 -1.60
C MET A 288 3.23 4.79 -1.38
N ILE A 289 2.60 5.42 -2.38
CA ILE A 289 1.19 5.81 -2.33
C ILE A 289 0.29 4.56 -2.30
N ILE A 290 0.56 3.57 -3.14
CA ILE A 290 -0.23 2.33 -3.22
C ILE A 290 -0.18 1.54 -1.92
N VAL A 291 0.99 1.37 -1.34
CA VAL A 291 1.15 0.66 -0.06
C VAL A 291 0.47 1.43 1.07
N SER A 292 0.51 2.77 1.06
CA SER A 292 -0.24 3.61 2.00
C SER A 292 -1.75 3.49 1.83
N LEU A 293 -2.25 3.44 0.60
CA LEU A 293 -3.66 3.16 0.29
C LEU A 293 -4.06 1.77 0.78
N PHE A 294 -3.24 0.78 0.50
CA PHE A 294 -3.47 -0.61 0.92
C PHE A 294 -3.53 -0.75 2.44
N ALA A 295 -2.60 -0.09 3.16
CA ALA A 295 -2.63 -0.01 4.61
C ALA A 295 -3.91 0.66 5.14
N ALA A 296 -4.33 1.77 4.54
CA ALA A 296 -5.54 2.49 4.94
C ALA A 296 -6.81 1.65 4.73
N VAL A 297 -6.87 0.89 3.63
CA VAL A 297 -8.02 0.04 3.31
C VAL A 297 -8.06 -1.20 4.20
N LEU A 298 -6.93 -1.89 4.41
CA LEU A 298 -6.90 -3.14 5.15
C LEU A 298 -6.93 -3.00 6.68
N PHE A 299 -6.36 -1.92 7.21
CA PHE A 299 -6.23 -1.75 8.66
C PHE A 299 -7.14 -0.67 9.26
N LEU A 300 -7.49 0.34 8.47
CA LEU A 300 -8.25 1.51 8.94
C LEU A 300 -9.65 1.64 8.28
N GLY A 301 -10.16 0.60 7.63
CA GLY A 301 -11.50 0.62 7.04
C GLY A 301 -11.66 1.51 5.80
N GLY A 302 -10.57 1.88 5.13
CA GLY A 302 -10.62 2.66 3.89
C GLY A 302 -11.37 3.98 4.03
N THR A 303 -12.55 4.05 3.39
CA THR A 303 -13.42 5.25 3.39
C THR A 303 -14.26 5.43 4.64
N ASP A 304 -14.21 4.47 5.59
CA ASP A 304 -14.97 4.57 6.83
C ASP A 304 -14.45 5.71 7.72
N GLY A 305 -15.38 6.43 8.35
CA GLY A 305 -15.08 7.52 9.27
C GLY A 305 -16.31 8.34 9.63
N PRO A 306 -16.21 9.22 10.64
CA PRO A 306 -17.33 10.02 11.11
C PRO A 306 -18.04 10.80 9.99
N GLY A 307 -19.31 10.53 9.78
CA GLY A 307 -20.14 11.21 8.77
C GLY A 307 -19.98 10.72 7.32
N ALA A 308 -19.21 9.66 7.09
CA ALA A 308 -18.99 9.08 5.76
C ALA A 308 -20.32 8.62 5.10
N GLU A 309 -21.27 8.16 5.89
CA GLU A 309 -22.61 7.73 5.43
C GLU A 309 -23.46 8.86 4.85
N ARG A 310 -23.20 10.12 5.26
CA ARG A 310 -24.04 11.27 4.85
C ARG A 310 -23.77 11.74 3.43
N PHE A 311 -22.51 11.64 3.00
CA PHE A 311 -22.09 12.10 1.68
C PHE A 311 -20.83 11.35 1.24
N TRP A 312 -20.87 10.76 0.06
CA TRP A 312 -19.79 9.97 -0.52
C TRP A 312 -18.43 10.69 -0.54
N GLY A 313 -18.43 12.01 -0.75
CA GLY A 313 -17.20 12.80 -0.75
C GLY A 313 -16.48 12.82 0.60
N ILE A 314 -17.21 12.67 1.72
CA ILE A 314 -16.63 12.59 3.06
C ILE A 314 -15.84 11.29 3.23
N GLY A 315 -16.35 10.17 2.69
CA GLY A 315 -15.62 8.90 2.72
C GLY A 315 -14.29 8.97 1.95
N ILE A 316 -14.30 9.55 0.74
CA ILE A 316 -13.06 9.76 -0.02
C ILE A 316 -12.09 10.68 0.73
N LEU A 317 -12.60 11.73 1.36
CA LEU A 317 -11.78 12.64 2.17
C LEU A 317 -11.10 11.89 3.32
N TRP A 318 -11.82 11.00 4.04
CA TRP A 318 -11.23 10.16 5.09
C TRP A 318 -10.14 9.24 4.56
N LEU A 319 -10.36 8.60 3.41
CA LEU A 319 -9.32 7.78 2.77
C LEU A 319 -8.07 8.62 2.47
N LEU A 320 -8.23 9.81 1.86
CA LEU A 320 -7.13 10.71 1.57
C LEU A 320 -6.38 11.16 2.82
N VAL A 321 -7.11 11.51 3.89
CA VAL A 321 -6.49 11.89 5.18
C VAL A 321 -5.66 10.75 5.75
N LYS A 322 -6.19 9.51 5.76
CA LYS A 322 -5.45 8.33 6.23
C LYS A 322 -4.17 8.10 5.41
N VAL A 323 -4.26 8.20 4.09
CA VAL A 323 -3.10 8.07 3.20
C VAL A 323 -2.07 9.17 3.45
N ILE A 324 -2.49 10.42 3.59
CA ILE A 324 -1.58 11.55 3.88
C ILE A 324 -0.86 11.34 5.23
N ILE A 325 -1.54 10.80 6.23
CA ILE A 325 -0.93 10.46 7.53
C ILE A 325 0.17 9.41 7.32
N PHE A 326 -0.07 8.32 6.56
CA PHE A 326 0.97 7.33 6.27
C PHE A 326 2.14 7.94 5.50
N LEU A 327 1.86 8.74 4.47
CA LEU A 327 2.89 9.43 3.71
C LEU A 327 3.70 10.40 4.59
N PHE A 328 3.06 11.06 5.55
CA PHE A 328 3.75 11.87 6.54
C PHE A 328 4.70 11.04 7.40
N PHE A 329 4.28 9.86 7.86
CA PHE A 329 5.13 8.94 8.63
C PHE A 329 6.35 8.48 7.82
N TYR A 330 6.21 8.18 6.52
CA TYR A 330 7.34 7.89 5.64
C TYR A 330 8.38 9.01 5.62
N ILE A 331 7.91 10.25 5.47
CA ILE A 331 8.80 11.43 5.45
C ILE A 331 9.43 11.65 6.82
N TRP A 332 8.65 11.47 7.88
CA TRP A 332 9.13 11.65 9.25
C TRP A 332 10.23 10.64 9.60
N LEU A 333 10.04 9.37 9.26
CA LEU A 333 11.06 8.33 9.44
C LEU A 333 12.34 8.67 8.66
N ARG A 334 12.20 9.16 7.42
CA ARG A 334 13.33 9.59 6.60
C ARG A 334 14.10 10.76 7.23
N GLY A 335 13.39 11.69 7.88
CA GLY A 335 13.99 12.88 8.48
C GLY A 335 14.62 12.66 9.86
N THR A 336 14.30 11.54 10.54
CA THR A 336 14.66 11.33 11.95
C THR A 336 15.59 10.15 12.18
N LEU A 337 15.40 9.03 11.46
CA LEU A 337 16.16 7.81 11.70
C LEU A 337 17.44 7.75 10.87
N PRO A 338 18.55 7.27 11.47
CA PRO A 338 19.77 6.97 10.73
C PRO A 338 19.57 5.74 9.83
N ARG A 339 20.38 5.64 8.76
CA ARG A 339 20.38 4.50 7.85
C ARG A 339 20.92 3.24 8.55
N PHE A 340 20.28 2.09 8.30
CA PHE A 340 20.77 0.78 8.77
C PHE A 340 21.82 0.21 7.82
N ARG A 341 22.67 -0.66 8.35
CA ARG A 341 23.57 -1.48 7.53
C ARG A 341 22.82 -2.68 6.95
N TYR A 342 23.31 -3.20 5.82
CA TYR A 342 22.68 -4.33 5.12
C TYR A 342 22.52 -5.58 6.00
N ASP A 343 23.57 -5.94 6.76
CA ASP A 343 23.54 -7.08 7.69
C ASP A 343 22.51 -6.93 8.81
N GLN A 344 22.37 -5.72 9.37
CA GLN A 344 21.37 -5.40 10.39
C GLN A 344 19.97 -5.50 9.83
N LEU A 345 19.74 -4.93 8.66
CA LEU A 345 18.45 -4.94 7.97
C LEU A 345 17.98 -6.37 7.67
N MET A 346 18.85 -7.20 7.07
CA MET A 346 18.53 -8.60 6.82
C MET A 346 18.38 -9.40 8.11
N GLY A 347 19.16 -9.07 9.16
CA GLY A 347 19.01 -9.66 10.48
C GLY A 347 17.66 -9.36 11.13
N ILE A 348 17.16 -8.13 11.02
CA ILE A 348 15.83 -7.73 11.51
C ILE A 348 14.74 -8.49 10.75
N ALA A 349 14.83 -8.59 9.43
CA ALA A 349 13.84 -9.30 8.62
C ALA A 349 13.72 -10.77 9.03
N TRP A 350 14.82 -11.53 8.97
CA TRP A 350 14.80 -12.98 9.13
C TRP A 350 14.78 -13.46 10.57
N LYS A 351 15.44 -12.75 11.50
CA LYS A 351 15.58 -13.19 12.90
C LYS A 351 14.51 -12.61 13.83
N VAL A 352 13.90 -11.47 13.47
CA VAL A 352 12.93 -10.78 14.34
C VAL A 352 11.55 -10.76 13.71
N LEU A 353 11.38 -10.12 12.54
CA LEU A 353 10.06 -9.89 11.96
C LEU A 353 9.40 -11.18 11.47
N LEU A 354 10.16 -12.07 10.81
CA LEU A 354 9.61 -13.33 10.32
C LEU A 354 9.09 -14.24 11.45
N PRO A 355 9.84 -14.53 12.53
CA PRO A 355 9.30 -15.31 13.65
C PRO A 355 8.11 -14.61 14.34
N LEU A 356 8.16 -13.29 14.50
CA LEU A 356 7.08 -12.52 15.12
C LEU A 356 5.78 -12.61 14.32
N VAL A 357 5.84 -12.49 12.99
CA VAL A 357 4.65 -12.60 12.16
C VAL A 357 4.07 -14.01 12.16
N LEU A 358 4.91 -15.05 12.19
CA LEU A 358 4.45 -16.43 12.29
C LEU A 358 3.73 -16.69 13.62
N VAL A 359 4.28 -16.18 14.73
CA VAL A 359 3.62 -16.25 16.04
C VAL A 359 2.27 -15.51 16.01
N ASN A 360 2.22 -14.32 15.40
CA ASN A 360 0.96 -13.57 15.28
C ASN A 360 -0.11 -14.34 14.48
N ILE A 361 0.28 -14.99 13.38
CA ILE A 361 -0.65 -15.83 12.58
C ILE A 361 -1.17 -16.99 13.44
N MET A 362 -0.29 -17.71 14.16
CA MET A 362 -0.70 -18.82 15.01
C MET A 362 -1.66 -18.38 16.12
N VAL A 363 -1.37 -17.28 16.80
CA VAL A 363 -2.23 -16.72 17.83
C VAL A 363 -3.59 -16.33 17.27
N THR A 364 -3.62 -15.65 16.11
CA THR A 364 -4.87 -15.26 15.44
C THR A 364 -5.69 -16.49 15.04
N ALA A 365 -5.05 -17.52 14.50
CA ALA A 365 -5.72 -18.76 14.12
C ALA A 365 -6.31 -19.47 15.36
N LEU A 366 -5.57 -19.55 16.46
CA LEU A 366 -6.05 -20.14 17.72
C LEU A 366 -7.25 -19.38 18.29
N ILE A 367 -7.18 -18.05 18.32
CA ILE A 367 -8.30 -17.21 18.79
C ILE A 367 -9.54 -17.43 17.93
N ARG A 368 -9.37 -17.54 16.60
CA ARG A 368 -10.46 -17.78 15.67
C ARG A 368 -11.11 -19.15 15.90
N LEU A 369 -10.31 -20.22 16.03
CA LEU A 369 -10.77 -21.57 16.33
C LEU A 369 -11.46 -21.67 17.70
N ALA A 370 -10.93 -21.02 18.73
CA ALA A 370 -11.57 -20.96 20.02
C ALA A 370 -12.92 -20.23 20.00
N GLY A 371 -13.01 -19.16 19.18
CA GLY A 371 -14.27 -18.40 19.00
C GLY A 371 -15.33 -19.14 18.17
N SER A 372 -14.94 -20.05 17.28
CA SER A 372 -15.87 -20.89 16.50
C SER A 372 -16.45 -22.07 17.30
N GLY A 373 -15.95 -22.35 18.48
CA GLY A 373 -16.38 -23.49 19.32
C GLY A 373 -15.87 -24.85 18.83
N GLU A 374 -14.98 -24.88 17.86
CA GLU A 374 -14.40 -26.12 17.31
C GLU A 374 -13.24 -26.67 18.16
N LEU A 375 -12.65 -25.84 19.05
CA LEU A 375 -11.68 -26.29 20.03
C LEU A 375 -12.38 -26.47 21.39
N PRO A 376 -12.43 -27.68 21.96
CA PRO A 376 -12.77 -27.88 23.35
C PRO A 376 -11.59 -27.35 24.19
N LEU A 377 -11.60 -26.07 24.53
CA LEU A 377 -10.66 -25.55 25.52
C LEU A 377 -11.02 -26.17 26.87
N PRO A 378 -10.06 -26.81 27.57
CA PRO A 378 -10.28 -27.42 28.87
C PRO A 378 -10.30 -26.38 30.02
N PHE A 379 -11.18 -25.33 29.92
CA PHE A 379 -11.40 -24.37 30.99
C PHE A 379 -12.88 -24.11 31.18
#